data_af2b0c1303d992e779b371dee8c7ae23
#
_entry.id   af2b0c1303d992e779b371dee8c7ae23
#
_cell.length_a   1.000
_cell.length_b   1.000
_cell.length_c   1.000
_cell.angle_alpha   90.00
_cell.angle_beta   90.00
_cell.angle_gamma   90.00
#
_symmetry.space_group_name_H-M   'P 1'
#
loop_
_entity.id
_entity.type
_entity.pdbx_description
1 polymer ?
#
loop_
_entity_poly.entity_id
_entity_poly.type
_entity_poly.pdbx_seq_one_letter_code
_entity_poly.pdbx_strand_id
1 'polypeptide(L)'
;MKNLIHHTAIIHQGAEIDHNVSIGPYSVIGPNVKIGKNSSIFSHVVIDGYTEIGTSNQIYPFSVIGSNPQHYKYSGEITKLSIGDNNVIREHVTIHPGTEVGTKITKIGNNGFFMVGSHIAHDCEVGNNVIFVNNAVIGGHVKI
;
A
#
# COMPACT_ATOMS: atom_id res chain seq x y z
N MET A 1 3.51 -5.12 -22.12
CA MET A 1 2.43 -6.12 -21.95
C MET A 1 1.16 -5.47 -21.44
N LYS A 2 0.03 -6.05 -21.76
CA LYS A 2 -1.27 -5.49 -21.46
C LYS A 2 -1.65 -5.75 -19.99
N ASN A 3 -2.35 -4.80 -19.36
CA ASN A 3 -2.88 -4.97 -18.02
C ASN A 3 -4.03 -6.00 -18.00
N LEU A 4 -4.14 -6.75 -16.92
CA LEU A 4 -5.21 -7.69 -16.63
C LEU A 4 -6.07 -7.17 -15.49
N ILE A 5 -7.02 -6.30 -15.80
CA ILE A 5 -7.92 -5.73 -14.81
C ILE A 5 -9.25 -6.47 -14.87
N HIS A 6 -9.64 -7.11 -13.78
CA HIS A 6 -10.92 -7.81 -13.70
C HIS A 6 -12.08 -6.82 -13.82
N HIS A 7 -13.14 -7.21 -14.53
CA HIS A 7 -14.26 -6.31 -14.82
C HIS A 7 -15.02 -5.82 -13.56
N THR A 8 -14.91 -6.51 -12.43
CA THR A 8 -15.50 -6.09 -11.16
C THR A 8 -14.59 -5.17 -10.33
N ALA A 9 -13.33 -4.99 -10.73
CA ALA A 9 -12.45 -4.05 -10.06
C ALA A 9 -12.88 -2.61 -10.33
N ILE A 10 -12.77 -1.75 -9.33
CA ILE A 10 -13.09 -0.33 -9.46
C ILE A 10 -11.79 0.45 -9.50
N ILE A 11 -11.47 1.01 -10.65
CA ILE A 11 -10.32 1.91 -10.82
C ILE A 11 -10.86 3.33 -10.97
N HIS A 12 -10.64 4.15 -9.96
CA HIS A 12 -11.10 5.53 -10.01
C HIS A 12 -10.33 6.34 -11.05
N GLN A 13 -11.02 7.27 -11.68
CA GLN A 13 -10.38 8.20 -12.62
C GLN A 13 -9.26 8.97 -11.93
N GLY A 14 -8.11 9.04 -12.57
CA GLY A 14 -6.89 9.65 -12.02
C GLY A 14 -5.86 8.65 -11.52
N ALA A 15 -6.25 7.39 -11.22
CA ALA A 15 -5.29 6.34 -10.90
C ALA A 15 -4.34 6.08 -12.07
N GLU A 16 -3.06 5.94 -11.77
CA GLU A 16 -2.03 5.65 -12.76
C GLU A 16 -1.59 4.17 -12.61
N ILE A 17 -1.97 3.35 -13.58
CA ILE A 17 -1.63 1.92 -13.61
C ILE A 17 -0.64 1.69 -14.74
N ASP A 18 0.58 1.33 -14.39
CA ASP A 18 1.64 1.05 -15.36
C ASP A 18 1.34 -0.26 -16.13
N HIS A 19 2.19 -0.63 -17.07
CA HIS A 19 1.96 -1.81 -17.90
C HIS A 19 2.21 -3.12 -17.15
N ASN A 20 1.58 -4.17 -17.63
CA ASN A 20 1.67 -5.54 -17.09
C ASN A 20 1.28 -5.63 -15.61
N VAL A 21 0.33 -4.82 -15.17
CA VAL A 21 -0.27 -4.88 -13.85
C VAL A 21 -1.53 -5.75 -13.90
N SER A 22 -1.70 -6.64 -12.93
CA SER A 22 -2.95 -7.38 -12.76
C SER A 22 -3.71 -6.87 -11.53
N ILE A 23 -5.02 -6.70 -11.68
CA ILE A 23 -5.91 -6.29 -10.59
C ILE A 23 -7.11 -7.23 -10.57
N GLY A 24 -7.24 -7.95 -9.47
CA GLY A 24 -8.24 -8.99 -9.28
C GLY A 24 -9.64 -8.45 -8.96
N PRO A 25 -10.62 -9.36 -8.87
CA PRO A 25 -12.02 -9.00 -8.67
C PRO A 25 -12.25 -8.25 -7.36
N TYR A 26 -13.20 -7.31 -7.40
CA TYR A 26 -13.65 -6.52 -6.26
C TYR A 26 -12.58 -5.67 -5.57
N SER A 27 -11.44 -5.48 -6.20
CA SER A 27 -10.42 -4.54 -5.71
C SER A 27 -10.81 -3.11 -6.06
N VAL A 28 -10.44 -2.16 -5.20
CA VAL A 28 -10.74 -0.73 -5.37
C VAL A 28 -9.43 0.06 -5.34
N ILE A 29 -9.18 0.81 -6.41
CA ILE A 29 -8.00 1.65 -6.55
C ILE A 29 -8.42 3.11 -6.60
N GLY A 30 -7.97 3.89 -5.63
CA GLY A 30 -8.34 5.31 -5.51
C GLY A 30 -7.69 6.22 -6.57
N PRO A 31 -8.19 7.47 -6.70
CA PRO A 31 -7.81 8.35 -7.81
C PRO A 31 -6.38 8.90 -7.74
N ASN A 32 -5.74 8.87 -6.59
CA ASN A 32 -4.38 9.40 -6.40
C ASN A 32 -3.35 8.29 -6.18
N VAL A 33 -3.67 7.09 -6.63
CA VAL A 33 -2.82 5.90 -6.49
C VAL A 33 -2.01 5.69 -7.77
N LYS A 34 -0.74 5.35 -7.60
CA LYS A 34 0.14 4.94 -8.71
C LYS A 34 0.66 3.54 -8.44
N ILE A 35 0.57 2.65 -9.43
CA ILE A 35 1.02 1.26 -9.33
C ILE A 35 2.02 0.99 -10.44
N GLY A 36 3.24 0.64 -10.05
CA GLY A 36 4.34 0.34 -10.96
C GLY A 36 4.18 -1.00 -11.67
N LYS A 37 4.88 -1.12 -12.78
CA LYS A 37 4.81 -2.26 -13.70
C LYS A 37 5.01 -3.61 -13.02
N ASN A 38 4.44 -4.65 -13.61
CA ASN A 38 4.59 -6.05 -13.18
C ASN A 38 4.04 -6.34 -11.77
N SER A 39 3.27 -5.44 -11.19
CA SER A 39 2.66 -5.66 -9.88
C SER A 39 1.37 -6.47 -10.00
N SER A 40 1.10 -7.30 -9.01
CA SER A 40 -0.10 -8.14 -8.93
C SER A 40 -0.92 -7.75 -7.71
N ILE A 41 -2.10 -7.21 -7.96
CA ILE A 41 -3.08 -6.90 -6.94
C ILE A 41 -4.14 -7.99 -7.01
N PHE A 42 -4.28 -8.79 -5.95
CA PHE A 42 -5.25 -9.89 -5.96
C PHE A 42 -6.68 -9.38 -5.71
N SER A 43 -7.58 -10.27 -5.32
CA SER A 43 -8.99 -9.87 -5.12
C SER A 43 -9.20 -9.12 -3.80
N HIS A 44 -10.24 -8.28 -3.73
CA HIS A 44 -10.68 -7.61 -2.50
C HIS A 44 -9.57 -6.79 -1.81
N VAL A 45 -8.75 -6.13 -2.58
CA VAL A 45 -7.71 -5.21 -2.09
C VAL A 45 -8.21 -3.78 -2.21
N VAL A 46 -7.99 -2.97 -1.19
CA VAL A 46 -8.24 -1.53 -1.25
C VAL A 46 -6.91 -0.78 -1.22
N ILE A 47 -6.66 0.03 -2.23
CA ILE A 47 -5.51 0.94 -2.26
C ILE A 47 -6.05 2.35 -2.48
N ASP A 48 -5.78 3.24 -1.54
CA ASP A 48 -6.34 4.58 -1.54
C ASP A 48 -5.30 5.62 -1.10
N GLY A 49 -5.74 6.86 -0.94
CA GLY A 49 -4.87 7.98 -0.56
C GLY A 49 -3.84 8.32 -1.64
N TYR A 50 -2.87 9.13 -1.28
CA TYR A 50 -1.74 9.49 -2.14
C TYR A 50 -0.63 8.44 -1.98
N THR A 51 -0.84 7.31 -2.64
CA THR A 51 -0.03 6.11 -2.49
C THR A 51 0.70 5.79 -3.79
N GLU A 52 2.02 5.68 -3.71
CA GLU A 52 2.86 5.22 -4.82
C GLU A 52 3.40 3.83 -4.48
N ILE A 53 3.16 2.89 -5.37
CA ILE A 53 3.63 1.51 -5.28
C ILE A 53 4.57 1.26 -6.44
N GLY A 54 5.78 0.80 -6.15
CA GLY A 54 6.80 0.50 -7.14
C GLY A 54 6.48 -0.73 -7.99
N THR A 55 7.52 -1.36 -8.51
CA THR A 55 7.39 -2.45 -9.47
C THR A 55 7.37 -3.82 -8.80
N SER A 56 6.75 -4.79 -9.46
CA SER A 56 6.79 -6.22 -9.10
C SER A 56 6.34 -6.52 -7.66
N ASN A 57 5.43 -5.72 -7.13
CA ASN A 57 4.82 -5.98 -5.83
C ASN A 57 3.67 -6.98 -5.95
N GLN A 58 3.45 -7.76 -4.91
CA GLN A 58 2.31 -8.67 -4.78
C GLN A 58 1.50 -8.27 -3.55
N ILE A 59 0.23 -7.93 -3.75
CA ILE A 59 -0.67 -7.51 -2.68
C ILE A 59 -1.86 -8.45 -2.61
N TYR A 60 -1.96 -9.16 -1.52
CA TYR A 60 -2.90 -10.27 -1.31
C TYR A 60 -4.27 -9.79 -0.82
N PRO A 61 -5.30 -10.65 -0.92
CA PRO A 61 -6.68 -10.27 -0.60
C PRO A 61 -6.88 -9.68 0.79
N PHE A 62 -7.82 -8.75 0.87
CA PHE A 62 -8.23 -8.08 2.10
C PHE A 62 -7.17 -7.16 2.72
N SER A 63 -6.11 -6.85 1.99
CA SER A 63 -5.18 -5.80 2.40
C SER A 63 -5.78 -4.41 2.15
N VAL A 64 -5.50 -3.48 3.06
CA VAL A 64 -5.95 -2.08 2.93
C VAL A 64 -4.73 -1.17 3.04
N ILE A 65 -4.40 -0.53 1.93
CA ILE A 65 -3.17 0.24 1.76
C ILE A 65 -3.51 1.71 1.52
N GLY A 66 -2.95 2.60 2.34
CA GLY A 66 -3.08 4.03 2.13
C GLY A 66 -4.34 4.68 2.69
N SER A 67 -5.16 3.96 3.45
CA SER A 67 -6.29 4.56 4.17
C SER A 67 -5.83 5.54 5.24
N ASN A 68 -6.73 6.41 5.66
CA ASN A 68 -6.46 7.46 6.63
C ASN A 68 -5.72 6.93 7.87
N PRO A 69 -4.69 7.64 8.32
CA PRO A 69 -3.93 7.22 9.50
C PRO A 69 -4.76 7.26 10.77
N GLN A 70 -4.49 6.34 11.68
CA GLN A 70 -5.11 6.29 13.00
C GLN A 70 -4.40 7.27 13.95
N HIS A 71 -4.73 8.55 13.81
CA HIS A 71 -4.12 9.59 14.61
C HIS A 71 -5.16 10.64 15.00
N TYR A 72 -5.22 11.01 16.28
CA TYR A 72 -6.23 11.94 16.81
C TYR A 72 -6.26 13.31 16.12
N LYS A 73 -5.10 13.78 15.68
CA LYS A 73 -4.97 15.10 15.05
C LYS A 73 -5.17 15.06 13.53
N TYR A 74 -5.38 13.87 12.96
CA TYR A 74 -5.62 13.77 11.53
C TYR A 74 -7.01 14.33 11.19
N SER A 75 -7.06 15.28 10.27
CA SER A 75 -8.29 15.97 9.86
C SER A 75 -8.52 15.98 8.34
N GLY A 76 -7.89 15.03 7.62
CA GLY A 76 -8.08 14.89 6.18
C GLY A 76 -7.01 15.59 5.34
N GLU A 77 -5.93 16.03 5.94
CA GLU A 77 -4.80 16.64 5.21
C GLU A 77 -4.13 15.64 4.24
N ILE A 78 -3.54 16.16 3.18
CA ILE A 78 -2.85 15.36 2.16
C ILE A 78 -1.49 14.91 2.70
N THR A 79 -1.38 13.63 2.95
CA THR A 79 -0.13 12.97 3.32
C THR A 79 0.11 11.76 2.43
N LYS A 80 1.32 11.22 2.42
CA LYS A 80 1.75 10.26 1.41
C LYS A 80 2.15 8.91 1.99
N LEU A 81 2.07 7.89 1.12
CA LEU A 81 2.62 6.57 1.33
C LEU A 81 3.45 6.19 0.11
N SER A 82 4.67 5.73 0.34
CA SER A 82 5.56 5.24 -0.70
C SER A 82 5.99 3.81 -0.39
N ILE A 83 5.75 2.92 -1.32
CA ILE A 83 6.16 1.50 -1.25
C ILE A 83 7.09 1.23 -2.42
N GLY A 84 8.26 0.66 -2.14
CA GLY A 84 9.25 0.33 -3.14
C GLY A 84 8.89 -0.89 -3.99
N ASP A 85 9.91 -1.66 -4.37
CA ASP A 85 9.77 -2.75 -5.34
C ASP A 85 9.86 -4.13 -4.68
N ASN A 86 9.30 -5.14 -5.35
CA ASN A 86 9.43 -6.57 -5.01
C ASN A 86 8.95 -6.91 -3.59
N ASN A 87 7.98 -6.20 -3.06
CA ASN A 87 7.40 -6.52 -1.76
C ASN A 87 6.27 -7.54 -1.91
N VAL A 88 6.15 -8.41 -0.93
CA VAL A 88 5.01 -9.32 -0.78
C VAL A 88 4.22 -8.86 0.44
N ILE A 89 3.00 -8.41 0.19
CA ILE A 89 2.07 -7.92 1.21
C ILE A 89 0.93 -8.92 1.30
N ARG A 90 0.88 -9.69 2.37
CA ARG A 90 -0.07 -10.78 2.55
C ARG A 90 -1.44 -10.27 3.03
N GLU A 91 -2.36 -11.21 3.20
CA GLU A 91 -3.76 -10.92 3.53
C GLU A 91 -3.90 -10.10 4.82
N HIS A 92 -4.88 -9.21 4.84
CA HIS A 92 -5.22 -8.38 5.99
C HIS A 92 -4.11 -7.44 6.49
N VAL A 93 -3.11 -7.18 5.69
CA VAL A 93 -2.10 -6.17 6.01
C VAL A 93 -2.70 -4.78 5.85
N THR A 94 -2.38 -3.90 6.79
CA THR A 94 -2.77 -2.49 6.72
C THR A 94 -1.54 -1.59 6.80
N ILE A 95 -1.49 -0.57 5.94
CA ILE A 95 -0.38 0.39 5.88
C ILE A 95 -0.97 1.78 5.74
N HIS A 96 -0.61 2.67 6.65
CA HIS A 96 -1.14 4.03 6.68
C HIS A 96 -0.13 5.07 6.16
N PRO A 97 -0.61 6.15 5.52
CA PRO A 97 0.24 7.27 5.12
C PRO A 97 0.76 8.05 6.32
N GLY A 98 1.61 9.06 6.05
CA GLY A 98 2.09 9.95 7.08
C GLY A 98 1.01 10.88 7.66
N THR A 99 1.41 11.72 8.60
CA THR A 99 0.56 12.75 9.21
C THR A 99 1.20 14.13 9.07
N GLU A 100 0.39 15.18 9.14
CA GLU A 100 0.88 16.57 9.07
C GLU A 100 1.77 16.90 10.27
N VAL A 101 1.51 16.30 11.42
CA VAL A 101 2.31 16.47 12.64
C VAL A 101 3.56 15.60 12.67
N GLY A 102 3.72 14.71 11.72
CA GLY A 102 4.89 13.83 11.56
C GLY A 102 5.73 14.19 10.36
N THR A 103 6.20 13.16 9.66
CA THR A 103 7.03 13.29 8.46
C THR A 103 6.23 13.53 7.18
N LYS A 104 4.91 13.50 7.26
CA LYS A 104 3.95 13.61 6.14
C LYS A 104 4.03 12.46 5.15
N ILE A 105 4.85 11.48 5.40
CA ILE A 105 5.02 10.31 4.54
C ILE A 105 5.38 9.08 5.36
N THR A 106 4.79 7.95 4.99
CA THR A 106 5.25 6.61 5.39
C THR A 106 6.02 6.01 4.23
N LYS A 107 7.18 5.44 4.50
CA LYS A 107 8.05 4.85 3.47
C LYS A 107 8.32 3.39 3.75
N ILE A 108 8.21 2.58 2.71
CA ILE A 108 8.58 1.16 2.72
C ILE A 108 9.56 0.93 1.59
N GLY A 109 10.67 0.27 1.89
CA GLY A 109 11.72 -0.03 0.92
C GLY A 109 11.36 -1.20 0.00
N ASN A 110 12.37 -1.99 -0.35
CA ASN A 110 12.27 -3.07 -1.34
C ASN A 110 12.42 -4.44 -0.70
N ASN A 111 11.92 -5.47 -1.36
CA ASN A 111 12.12 -6.88 -1.01
C ASN A 111 11.60 -7.23 0.39
N GLY A 112 10.56 -6.56 0.85
CA GLY A 112 9.93 -6.85 2.13
C GLY A 112 8.94 -8.01 2.05
N PHE A 113 8.74 -8.70 3.16
CA PHE A 113 7.72 -9.72 3.31
C PHE A 113 6.85 -9.39 4.53
N PHE A 114 5.62 -8.97 4.28
CA PHE A 114 4.67 -8.54 5.30
C PHE A 114 3.61 -9.63 5.44
N MET A 115 3.75 -10.46 6.47
CA MET A 115 2.86 -11.61 6.68
C MET A 115 1.49 -11.19 7.18
N VAL A 116 0.56 -12.13 7.15
CA VAL A 116 -0.87 -11.91 7.45
C VAL A 116 -1.09 -11.08 8.70
N GLY A 117 -1.91 -10.04 8.57
CA GLY A 117 -2.37 -9.21 9.69
C GLY A 117 -1.34 -8.23 10.23
N SER A 118 -0.17 -8.08 9.59
CA SER A 118 0.80 -7.08 10.03
C SER A 118 0.30 -5.66 9.76
N HIS A 119 0.79 -4.70 10.56
CA HIS A 119 0.39 -3.31 10.45
C HIS A 119 1.58 -2.36 10.51
N ILE A 120 1.61 -1.41 9.59
CA ILE A 120 2.57 -0.30 9.57
C ILE A 120 1.80 0.99 9.76
N ALA A 121 2.01 1.64 10.89
CA ALA A 121 1.34 2.89 11.21
C ALA A 121 1.97 4.09 10.47
N HIS A 122 1.41 5.26 10.72
CA HIS A 122 1.78 6.51 10.08
C HIS A 122 3.22 6.93 10.37
N ASP A 123 3.83 7.62 9.41
CA ASP A 123 5.17 8.24 9.55
C ASP A 123 6.30 7.24 9.84
N CYS A 124 6.11 5.95 9.52
CA CYS A 124 7.15 4.94 9.64
C CYS A 124 8.10 5.00 8.45
N GLU A 125 9.35 4.60 8.69
CA GLU A 125 10.34 4.35 7.65
C GLU A 125 10.85 2.92 7.79
N VAL A 126 10.47 2.07 6.83
CA VAL A 126 10.82 0.65 6.79
C VAL A 126 11.82 0.44 5.68
N GLY A 127 12.99 -0.12 6.02
CA GLY A 127 14.07 -0.36 5.06
C GLY A 127 13.81 -1.54 4.12
N ASN A 128 14.89 -2.03 3.53
CA ASN A 128 14.85 -3.15 2.58
C ASN A 128 14.99 -4.50 3.29
N ASN A 129 14.49 -5.55 2.63
CA ASN A 129 14.67 -6.95 3.06
C ASN A 129 14.13 -7.25 4.46
N VAL A 130 13.07 -6.55 4.86
CA VAL A 130 12.45 -6.77 6.17
C VAL A 130 11.42 -7.90 6.11
N ILE A 131 11.24 -8.59 7.22
CA ILE A 131 10.20 -9.59 7.39
C ILE A 131 9.35 -9.19 8.60
N PHE A 132 8.06 -8.96 8.38
CA PHE A 132 7.07 -8.80 9.42
C PHE A 132 6.33 -10.11 9.55
N VAL A 133 6.47 -10.80 10.68
CA VAL A 133 5.72 -12.04 10.91
C VAL A 133 4.24 -11.73 11.19
N ASN A 134 3.42 -12.77 11.18
CA ASN A 134 1.97 -12.64 11.36
C ASN A 134 1.62 -11.76 12.56
N ASN A 135 0.73 -10.80 12.34
CA ASN A 135 0.24 -9.86 13.35
C ASN A 135 1.32 -8.99 14.01
N ALA A 136 2.50 -8.89 13.42
CA ALA A 136 3.48 -7.92 13.86
C ALA A 136 2.98 -6.51 13.55
N VAL A 137 3.04 -5.62 14.52
CA VAL A 137 2.58 -4.24 14.38
C VAL A 137 3.66 -3.27 14.83
N ILE A 138 3.81 -2.17 14.10
CA ILE A 138 4.64 -1.04 14.54
C ILE A 138 3.77 0.20 14.65
N GLY A 139 3.95 0.92 15.76
CA GLY A 139 3.30 2.19 15.98
C GLY A 139 3.88 3.29 15.10
N GLY A 140 3.29 4.48 15.17
CA GLY A 140 3.77 5.61 14.36
C GLY A 140 5.22 6.01 14.65
N HIS A 141 5.88 6.61 13.65
CA HIS A 141 7.23 7.16 13.73
C HIS A 141 8.35 6.13 13.96
N VAL A 142 8.10 4.86 13.76
CA VAL A 142 9.12 3.80 13.89
C VAL A 142 9.98 3.76 12.64
N LYS A 143 11.28 3.60 12.84
CA LYS A 143 12.26 3.40 11.80
C LYS A 143 12.98 2.05 11.98
N ILE A 144 13.00 1.21 10.95
CA ILE A 144 13.67 -0.08 10.89
C ILE A 144 14.44 -0.21 9.59
#